data_b0efc3c2a94b1839f1c394b36691be93
#
_entry.id   b0efc3c2a94b1839f1c394b36691be93
#
_cell.length_a   1.000
_cell.length_b   1.000
_cell.length_c   1.000
_cell.angle_alpha   90.00
_cell.angle_beta   90.00
_cell.angle_gamma   90.00
#
_symmetry.space_group_name_H-M   'P 1'
#
loop_
_entity.id
_entity.type
_entity.pdbx_description
1 polymer ?
#
loop_
_entity_poly.entity_id
_entity_poly.type
_entity_poly.pdbx_seq_one_letter_code
_entity_poly.pdbx_strand_id
1 'polypeptide(L)'
;MKPAALAVLVAVVLAGCGSSSPPQITIGAARTYQLGGWVLPSATAGKPTTLSFRIDQPSGAALTNYRTGAGPHTGVHLIIVRSDLGAIIHKHPKASADGEFHQALTFPTPGRYRVVVDAYPNLSGPLRNFQLFRVITVPGAAPHQPLPPFKPTVTVSGYRFTIGGRPHLRAVQSNFLTLHVTRPSGQPATFTPWFGALAHAIFFRAGSLDYFHTHVCSARTTGCTSVLGATRIMGTQTRPGALRLGVLLPVGGTWRLFVQCKADGHVLTAPFTLDVR
;
A
#
# COMPACT_ATOMS: atom_id res chain seq x y z
N MET A 1 -105.27 -7.82 -0.91
CA MET A 1 -104.11 -7.14 -1.59
C MET A 1 -102.90 -7.38 -0.74
N LYS A 2 -101.95 -8.22 -1.21
CA LYS A 2 -100.68 -8.50 -0.53
C LYS A 2 -99.56 -7.80 -1.29
N PRO A 3 -98.64 -7.05 -0.61
CA PRO A 3 -97.48 -6.46 -1.32
C PRO A 3 -96.39 -7.53 -1.51
N ALA A 4 -95.89 -7.58 -2.71
CA ALA A 4 -94.75 -8.40 -3.06
C ALA A 4 -93.43 -7.69 -2.57
N ALA A 5 -92.64 -8.41 -1.83
CA ALA A 5 -91.34 -7.94 -1.42
C ALA A 5 -90.29 -8.24 -2.52
N LEU A 6 -89.63 -7.20 -3.02
CA LEU A 6 -88.61 -7.27 -3.96
C LEU A 6 -87.25 -7.49 -3.25
N ALA A 7 -86.66 -8.67 -3.35
CA ALA A 7 -85.32 -8.94 -2.82
C ALA A 7 -84.26 -8.47 -3.78
N VAL A 8 -83.48 -7.47 -3.38
CA VAL A 8 -82.32 -6.99 -4.10
C VAL A 8 -81.13 -7.83 -3.69
N LEU A 9 -80.59 -8.60 -4.60
CA LEU A 9 -79.30 -9.35 -4.44
C LEU A 9 -78.17 -8.41 -4.67
N VAL A 10 -77.41 -8.04 -3.64
CA VAL A 10 -76.21 -7.29 -3.73
C VAL A 10 -75.06 -8.29 -3.95
N ALA A 11 -74.49 -8.36 -5.18
CA ALA A 11 -73.27 -9.11 -5.46
C ALA A 11 -72.05 -8.32 -5.02
N VAL A 12 -71.41 -8.75 -3.95
CA VAL A 12 -70.13 -8.20 -3.50
C VAL A 12 -69.04 -8.80 -4.33
N VAL A 13 -68.48 -8.01 -5.25
CA VAL A 13 -67.29 -8.37 -6.02
C VAL A 13 -66.07 -8.16 -5.08
N LEU A 14 -65.55 -9.26 -4.56
CA LEU A 14 -64.24 -9.26 -3.89
C LEU A 14 -63.14 -9.07 -4.94
N ALA A 15 -62.71 -7.83 -5.15
CA ALA A 15 -61.51 -7.55 -5.88
C ALA A 15 -60.33 -8.09 -5.06
N GLY A 16 -59.77 -9.23 -5.48
CA GLY A 16 -58.57 -9.78 -4.93
C GLY A 16 -57.43 -8.80 -5.12
N CYS A 17 -56.87 -8.27 -4.05
CA CYS A 17 -55.58 -7.57 -4.09
C CYS A 17 -54.52 -8.58 -4.52
N GLY A 18 -54.19 -8.60 -5.80
CA GLY A 18 -53.02 -9.28 -6.29
C GLY A 18 -51.81 -8.67 -5.58
N SER A 19 -51.18 -9.41 -4.68
CA SER A 19 -49.90 -9.04 -4.10
C SER A 19 -48.83 -9.15 -5.18
N SER A 20 -48.67 -8.07 -5.95
CA SER A 20 -47.45 -7.93 -6.76
C SER A 20 -46.29 -7.75 -5.79
N SER A 21 -45.46 -8.77 -5.62
CA SER A 21 -44.22 -8.64 -4.88
C SER A 21 -43.46 -7.43 -5.43
N PRO A 22 -42.96 -6.55 -4.57
CA PRO A 22 -42.19 -5.41 -5.06
C PRO A 22 -41.01 -5.91 -5.90
N PRO A 23 -40.64 -5.20 -6.96
CA PRO A 23 -39.52 -5.60 -7.81
C PRO A 23 -38.27 -5.79 -6.95
N GLN A 24 -37.72 -6.98 -6.97
CA GLN A 24 -36.52 -7.30 -6.23
C GLN A 24 -35.36 -6.54 -6.86
N ILE A 25 -34.91 -5.48 -6.20
CA ILE A 25 -33.75 -4.70 -6.61
C ILE A 25 -32.52 -5.57 -6.36
N THR A 26 -31.98 -6.17 -7.40
CA THR A 26 -30.69 -6.85 -7.34
C THR A 26 -29.61 -5.78 -7.44
N ILE A 27 -29.00 -5.42 -6.30
CA ILE A 27 -27.80 -4.59 -6.30
C ILE A 27 -26.67 -5.49 -6.81
N GLY A 28 -26.19 -5.26 -8.03
CA GLY A 28 -25.02 -5.94 -8.56
C GLY A 28 -23.82 -5.70 -7.64
N ALA A 29 -22.97 -6.71 -7.48
CA ALA A 29 -21.74 -6.55 -6.72
C ALA A 29 -20.94 -5.36 -7.27
N ALA A 30 -20.48 -4.47 -6.40
CA ALA A 30 -19.65 -3.35 -6.79
C ALA A 30 -18.41 -3.88 -7.53
N ARG A 31 -18.24 -3.49 -8.78
CA ARG A 31 -17.06 -3.84 -9.56
C ARG A 31 -15.93 -2.91 -9.16
N THR A 32 -14.84 -3.49 -8.70
CA THR A 32 -13.63 -2.77 -8.29
C THR A 32 -12.42 -3.29 -9.07
N TYR A 33 -11.30 -2.59 -8.95
CA TYR A 33 -10.03 -3.12 -9.42
C TYR A 33 -9.66 -4.38 -8.67
N GLN A 34 -9.12 -5.39 -9.36
CA GLN A 34 -8.77 -6.69 -8.79
C GLN A 34 -7.42 -7.18 -9.30
N LEU A 35 -6.77 -8.08 -8.56
CA LEU A 35 -5.60 -8.80 -9.02
C LEU A 35 -6.04 -10.01 -9.84
N GLY A 36 -5.78 -9.99 -11.14
CA GLY A 36 -5.98 -11.08 -12.08
C GLY A 36 -4.66 -11.75 -12.47
N GLY A 37 -4.74 -12.89 -13.17
CA GLY A 37 -3.56 -13.58 -13.72
C GLY A 37 -2.49 -13.93 -12.69
N TRP A 38 -2.84 -14.08 -11.42
CA TRP A 38 -1.89 -14.27 -10.35
C TRP A 38 -1.23 -15.65 -10.40
N VAL A 39 0.05 -15.68 -10.69
CA VAL A 39 0.88 -16.88 -10.68
C VAL A 39 2.13 -16.62 -9.85
N LEU A 40 2.30 -17.39 -8.79
CA LEU A 40 3.54 -17.46 -8.03
C LEU A 40 3.88 -18.96 -7.89
N PRO A 41 4.85 -19.48 -8.64
CA PRO A 41 5.34 -20.83 -8.45
C PRO A 41 5.80 -21.03 -7.00
N SER A 42 5.87 -22.30 -6.55
CA SER A 42 6.34 -22.59 -5.19
C SER A 42 7.61 -21.83 -4.86
N ALA A 43 7.48 -20.80 -4.00
CA ALA A 43 8.60 -19.98 -3.60
C ALA A 43 9.39 -20.70 -2.52
N THR A 44 10.70 -20.77 -2.69
CA THR A 44 11.63 -21.25 -1.66
C THR A 44 12.44 -20.06 -1.15
N ALA A 45 12.56 -19.92 0.17
CA ALA A 45 13.37 -18.86 0.75
C ALA A 45 14.83 -18.92 0.24
N GLY A 46 15.39 -17.77 -0.09
CA GLY A 46 16.72 -17.62 -0.65
C GLY A 46 16.85 -18.02 -2.14
N LYS A 47 15.80 -18.53 -2.77
CA LYS A 47 15.81 -18.87 -4.20
C LYS A 47 15.02 -17.87 -5.03
N PRO A 48 15.48 -17.53 -6.25
CA PRO A 48 14.72 -16.71 -7.18
C PRO A 48 13.41 -17.39 -7.60
N THR A 49 12.34 -16.61 -7.71
CA THR A 49 11.05 -17.01 -8.30
C THR A 49 10.48 -15.81 -9.07
N THR A 50 9.56 -16.06 -9.99
CA THR A 50 8.89 -14.98 -10.72
C THR A 50 7.43 -14.91 -10.30
N LEU A 51 7.00 -13.75 -9.84
CA LEU A 51 5.60 -13.43 -9.62
C LEU A 51 5.05 -12.82 -10.91
N SER A 52 3.94 -13.37 -11.41
CA SER A 52 3.17 -12.81 -12.51
C SER A 52 1.79 -12.41 -12.02
N PHE A 53 1.29 -11.27 -12.49
CA PHE A 53 -0.06 -10.78 -12.20
C PHE A 53 -0.44 -9.67 -13.18
N ARG A 54 -1.72 -9.34 -13.23
CA ARG A 54 -2.24 -8.12 -13.84
C ARG A 54 -3.24 -7.44 -12.90
N ILE A 55 -3.62 -6.23 -13.22
CA ILE A 55 -4.70 -5.52 -12.54
C ILE A 55 -5.90 -5.46 -13.49
N ASP A 56 -6.99 -6.08 -13.08
CA ASP A 56 -8.25 -6.03 -13.82
C ASP A 56 -9.05 -4.79 -13.39
N GLN A 57 -9.54 -4.05 -14.37
CA GLN A 57 -10.42 -2.89 -14.18
C GLN A 57 -11.84 -3.35 -13.79
N PRO A 58 -12.71 -2.45 -13.31
CA PRO A 58 -14.13 -2.78 -13.06
C PRO A 58 -14.87 -3.36 -14.26
N SER A 59 -14.42 -3.07 -15.49
CA SER A 59 -14.94 -3.66 -16.72
C SER A 59 -14.56 -5.13 -16.94
N GLY A 60 -13.55 -5.63 -16.21
CA GLY A 60 -12.91 -6.92 -16.44
C GLY A 60 -11.70 -6.86 -17.39
N ALA A 61 -11.49 -5.74 -18.08
CA ALA A 61 -10.32 -5.57 -18.95
C ALA A 61 -9.05 -5.33 -18.12
N ALA A 62 -7.89 -5.75 -18.60
CA ALA A 62 -6.62 -5.45 -17.99
C ALA A 62 -6.35 -3.93 -17.96
N LEU A 63 -5.80 -3.42 -16.86
CA LEU A 63 -5.30 -2.06 -16.79
C LEU A 63 -3.92 -2.02 -17.46
N THR A 64 -3.79 -1.24 -18.51
CA THR A 64 -2.56 -1.12 -19.32
C THR A 64 -1.93 0.27 -19.21
N ASN A 65 -2.70 1.29 -18.83
CA ASN A 65 -2.26 2.68 -18.80
C ASN A 65 -1.91 3.13 -17.39
N TYR A 66 -0.63 3.27 -17.13
CA TYR A 66 -0.08 3.73 -15.86
C TYR A 66 0.63 5.06 -16.03
N ARG A 67 0.72 5.85 -14.95
CA ARG A 67 1.51 7.08 -14.94
C ARG A 67 2.96 6.75 -15.18
N THR A 68 3.61 7.59 -15.97
CA THR A 68 5.03 7.55 -16.30
C THR A 68 5.72 8.84 -15.85
N GLY A 69 7.04 8.86 -15.85
CA GLY A 69 7.83 10.04 -15.51
C GLY A 69 8.93 9.76 -14.49
N ALA A 70 9.62 10.82 -14.10
CA ALA A 70 10.78 10.73 -13.22
C ALA A 70 10.44 10.65 -11.72
N GLY A 71 9.19 10.94 -11.34
CA GLY A 71 8.75 10.94 -9.95
C GLY A 71 8.40 9.54 -9.42
N PRO A 72 8.23 9.40 -8.09
CA PRO A 72 7.93 8.12 -7.49
C PRO A 72 6.49 7.63 -7.69
N HIS A 73 5.55 8.51 -8.06
CA HIS A 73 4.13 8.17 -8.21
C HIS A 73 3.81 7.68 -9.62
N THR A 74 4.49 6.64 -10.06
CA THR A 74 4.41 6.07 -11.40
C THR A 74 4.28 4.56 -11.35
N GLY A 75 3.61 3.97 -12.36
CA GLY A 75 3.54 2.52 -12.52
C GLY A 75 2.87 1.81 -11.34
N VAL A 76 3.55 0.81 -10.84
CA VAL A 76 3.13 -0.01 -9.70
C VAL A 76 4.28 -0.13 -8.71
N HIS A 77 3.98 0.11 -7.42
CA HIS A 77 4.86 -0.27 -6.32
C HIS A 77 4.41 -1.63 -5.81
N LEU A 78 5.26 -2.62 -5.94
CA LEU A 78 5.05 -3.95 -5.39
C LEU A 78 5.81 -4.04 -4.08
N ILE A 79 5.09 -4.00 -2.97
CA ILE A 79 5.66 -4.05 -1.62
C ILE A 79 5.20 -5.33 -0.94
N ILE A 80 6.15 -6.12 -0.47
CA ILE A 80 5.88 -7.42 0.14
C ILE A 80 6.54 -7.44 1.51
N VAL A 81 5.74 -7.56 2.56
CA VAL A 81 6.21 -7.55 3.94
C VAL A 81 5.90 -8.88 4.61
N ARG A 82 6.85 -9.44 5.37
CA ARG A 82 6.58 -10.61 6.22
C ARG A 82 5.63 -10.22 7.36
N SER A 83 4.72 -11.10 7.74
CA SER A 83 3.65 -10.79 8.68
C SER A 83 4.12 -10.37 10.08
N ASP A 84 5.34 -10.75 10.48
CA ASP A 84 6.00 -10.28 11.70
C ASP A 84 6.82 -9.00 11.52
N LEU A 85 6.77 -8.39 10.32
CA LEU A 85 7.49 -7.17 9.96
C LEU A 85 9.03 -7.30 10.04
N GLY A 86 9.55 -8.53 9.96
CA GLY A 86 10.99 -8.80 9.97
C GLY A 86 11.68 -8.65 8.62
N ALA A 87 10.92 -8.66 7.53
CA ALA A 87 11.47 -8.56 6.17
C ALA A 87 10.54 -7.78 5.25
N ILE A 88 11.13 -7.05 4.29
CA ILE A 88 10.41 -6.31 3.26
C ILE A 88 11.10 -6.48 1.90
N ILE A 89 10.30 -6.56 0.85
CA ILE A 89 10.73 -6.50 -0.55
C ILE A 89 9.99 -5.33 -1.18
N HIS A 90 10.69 -4.46 -1.91
CA HIS A 90 10.10 -3.35 -2.64
C HIS A 90 10.61 -3.37 -4.08
N LYS A 91 9.69 -3.40 -5.03
CA LYS A 91 9.94 -3.44 -6.47
C LYS A 91 9.00 -2.48 -7.20
N HIS A 92 9.45 -2.03 -8.37
CA HIS A 92 8.64 -1.28 -9.33
C HIS A 92 8.57 -2.08 -10.65
N PRO A 93 7.69 -3.09 -10.73
CA PRO A 93 7.54 -3.87 -11.95
C PRO A 93 6.98 -3.00 -13.07
N LYS A 94 7.38 -3.31 -14.30
CA LYS A 94 6.83 -2.68 -15.50
C LYS A 94 5.74 -3.56 -16.07
N ALA A 95 4.62 -2.95 -16.45
CA ALA A 95 3.58 -3.64 -17.20
C ALA A 95 4.07 -3.87 -18.64
N SER A 96 3.76 -5.03 -19.18
CA SER A 96 3.81 -5.30 -20.62
C SER A 96 2.65 -4.57 -21.35
N ALA A 97 2.64 -4.63 -22.67
CA ALA A 97 1.62 -3.95 -23.49
C ALA A 97 0.20 -4.46 -23.21
N ASP A 98 0.06 -5.71 -22.81
CA ASP A 98 -1.20 -6.37 -22.43
C ASP A 98 -1.57 -6.21 -20.95
N GLY A 99 -0.75 -5.46 -20.18
CA GLY A 99 -0.99 -5.16 -18.75
C GLY A 99 -0.48 -6.22 -17.78
N GLU A 100 0.23 -7.24 -18.24
CA GLU A 100 0.83 -8.24 -17.38
C GLU A 100 2.12 -7.72 -16.74
N PHE A 101 2.34 -8.12 -15.49
CA PHE A 101 3.58 -7.88 -14.74
C PHE A 101 4.30 -9.19 -14.49
N HIS A 102 5.61 -9.20 -14.72
CA HIS A 102 6.50 -10.32 -14.41
C HIS A 102 7.65 -9.79 -13.55
N GLN A 103 7.68 -10.15 -12.28
CA GLN A 103 8.65 -9.64 -11.34
C GLN A 103 9.45 -10.75 -10.69
N ALA A 104 10.76 -10.75 -10.93
CA ALA A 104 11.68 -11.63 -10.21
C ALA A 104 11.78 -11.22 -8.73
N LEU A 105 11.61 -12.18 -7.84
CA LEU A 105 11.62 -12.03 -6.40
C LEU A 105 12.54 -13.07 -5.75
N THR A 106 13.12 -12.71 -4.61
CA THR A 106 13.75 -13.65 -3.70
C THR A 106 13.24 -13.34 -2.29
N PHE A 107 12.55 -14.29 -1.69
CA PHE A 107 12.05 -14.16 -0.32
C PHE A 107 13.21 -14.49 0.64
N PRO A 108 13.58 -13.58 1.56
CA PRO A 108 14.76 -13.81 2.42
C PRO A 108 14.55 -14.95 3.41
N THR A 109 13.33 -15.20 3.85
CA THR A 109 13.01 -16.21 4.87
C THR A 109 11.67 -16.87 4.56
N PRO A 110 11.39 -18.09 5.07
CA PRO A 110 10.04 -18.66 5.07
C PRO A 110 9.06 -17.81 5.87
N GLY A 111 7.77 -18.04 5.66
CA GLY A 111 6.71 -17.42 6.44
C GLY A 111 5.58 -16.88 5.61
N ARG A 112 4.63 -16.23 6.29
CA ARG A 112 3.48 -15.56 5.68
C ARG A 112 3.87 -14.13 5.32
N TYR A 113 3.51 -13.69 4.12
CA TYR A 113 3.77 -12.35 3.61
C TYR A 113 2.48 -11.68 3.16
N ARG A 114 2.34 -10.38 3.43
CA ARG A 114 1.35 -9.52 2.81
C ARG A 114 1.98 -8.86 1.58
N VAL A 115 1.30 -8.97 0.45
CA VAL A 115 1.63 -8.27 -0.78
C VAL A 115 0.73 -7.05 -0.88
N VAL A 116 1.32 -5.91 -1.16
CA VAL A 116 0.66 -4.65 -1.50
C VAL A 116 1.04 -4.30 -2.93
N VAL A 117 0.03 -4.16 -3.78
CA VAL A 117 0.16 -3.62 -5.13
C VAL A 117 -0.40 -2.20 -5.09
N ASP A 118 0.46 -1.19 -4.98
CA ASP A 118 0.09 0.23 -4.95
C ASP A 118 0.22 0.78 -6.36
N ALA A 119 -0.92 0.93 -7.05
CA ALA A 119 -1.00 1.24 -8.45
C ALA A 119 -1.30 2.71 -8.70
N TYR A 120 -0.62 3.30 -9.68
CA TYR A 120 -0.77 4.68 -10.14
C TYR A 120 -1.29 4.70 -11.57
N PRO A 121 -2.62 4.53 -11.79
CA PRO A 121 -3.20 4.53 -13.12
C PRO A 121 -3.13 5.93 -13.75
N ASN A 122 -2.97 5.96 -15.07
CA ASN A 122 -3.08 7.19 -15.85
C ASN A 122 -4.50 7.34 -16.39
N LEU A 123 -5.43 7.64 -15.49
CA LEU A 123 -6.86 7.77 -15.78
C LEU A 123 -7.30 9.22 -15.59
N SER A 124 -8.34 9.63 -16.30
CA SER A 124 -9.07 10.87 -16.05
C SER A 124 -9.81 10.78 -14.70
N GLY A 125 -9.95 11.91 -14.01
CA GLY A 125 -10.71 12.00 -12.76
C GLY A 125 -9.85 12.02 -11.50
N PRO A 126 -10.51 11.94 -10.33
CA PRO A 126 -9.85 12.17 -9.04
C PRO A 126 -9.01 11.01 -8.52
N LEU A 127 -9.15 9.81 -9.09
CA LEU A 127 -8.39 8.63 -8.65
C LEU A 127 -6.90 8.84 -8.89
N ARG A 128 -6.14 8.96 -7.79
CA ARG A 128 -4.70 9.18 -7.84
C ARG A 128 -3.91 7.88 -7.84
N ASN A 129 -4.25 6.99 -6.93
CA ASN A 129 -3.71 5.65 -6.76
C ASN A 129 -4.71 4.79 -6.00
N PHE A 130 -4.49 3.49 -6.01
CA PHE A 130 -5.23 2.55 -5.18
C PHE A 130 -4.32 1.38 -4.80
N GLN A 131 -4.66 0.69 -3.71
CA GLN A 131 -3.92 -0.46 -3.24
C GLN A 131 -4.76 -1.72 -3.37
N LEU A 132 -4.14 -2.79 -3.85
CA LEU A 132 -4.67 -4.15 -3.83
C LEU A 132 -3.79 -5.02 -2.95
N PHE A 133 -4.39 -5.99 -2.27
CA PHE A 133 -3.71 -6.77 -1.27
C PHE A 133 -3.87 -8.26 -1.54
N ARG A 134 -2.80 -9.02 -1.24
CA ARG A 134 -2.83 -10.48 -1.24
C ARG A 134 -1.94 -11.02 -0.12
N VAL A 135 -2.29 -12.21 0.35
CA VAL A 135 -1.43 -12.94 1.29
C VAL A 135 -0.85 -14.13 0.56
N ILE A 136 0.44 -14.36 0.76
CA ILE A 136 1.15 -15.52 0.24
C ILE A 136 1.91 -16.21 1.39
N THR A 137 2.22 -17.48 1.20
CA THR A 137 3.03 -18.26 2.15
C THR A 137 4.24 -18.82 1.42
N VAL A 138 5.42 -18.54 1.97
CA VAL A 138 6.68 -19.16 1.57
C VAL A 138 6.93 -20.35 2.51
N PRO A 139 6.96 -21.59 2.00
CA PRO A 139 7.11 -22.79 2.82
C PRO A 139 8.41 -22.81 3.64
N GLY A 140 8.37 -23.49 4.76
CA GLY A 140 9.48 -23.68 5.69
C GLY A 140 9.18 -23.10 7.07
N ALA A 141 10.03 -23.43 8.03
CA ALA A 141 9.95 -22.91 9.38
C ALA A 141 10.90 -21.71 9.53
N ALA A 142 10.38 -20.61 10.07
CA ALA A 142 11.19 -19.51 10.55
C ALA A 142 10.60 -19.04 11.89
N PRO A 143 11.41 -18.84 12.93
CA PRO A 143 10.89 -18.37 14.19
C PRO A 143 10.27 -16.99 14.01
N HIS A 144 9.14 -16.76 14.69
CA HIS A 144 8.56 -15.43 14.81
C HIS A 144 9.54 -14.54 15.58
N GLN A 145 9.87 -13.39 14.99
CA GLN A 145 10.74 -12.42 15.64
C GLN A 145 9.85 -11.29 16.21
N PRO A 146 9.81 -11.12 17.55
CA PRO A 146 9.11 -9.98 18.12
C PRO A 146 9.76 -8.69 17.63
N LEU A 147 8.93 -7.65 17.40
CA LEU A 147 9.47 -6.36 17.01
C LEU A 147 10.33 -5.79 18.14
N PRO A 148 11.57 -5.38 17.85
CA PRO A 148 12.40 -4.72 18.86
C PRO A 148 11.74 -3.38 19.24
N PRO A 149 11.96 -2.89 20.47
CA PRO A 149 11.51 -1.57 20.88
C PRO A 149 12.16 -0.48 20.02
N PHE A 150 11.62 0.75 20.08
CA PHE A 150 12.21 1.89 19.40
C PHE A 150 13.68 2.07 19.81
N LYS A 151 14.54 2.15 18.81
CA LYS A 151 15.94 2.58 18.93
C LYS A 151 16.15 3.77 18.00
N PRO A 152 16.74 4.88 18.48
CA PRO A 152 16.94 6.05 17.64
C PRO A 152 17.93 5.80 16.50
N THR A 153 18.82 4.83 16.66
CA THR A 153 19.85 4.51 15.66
C THR A 153 19.78 3.04 15.26
N VAL A 154 19.85 2.82 13.96
CA VAL A 154 19.97 1.50 13.31
C VAL A 154 21.16 1.53 12.36
N THR A 155 21.96 0.46 12.36
CA THR A 155 23.10 0.31 11.46
C THR A 155 22.78 -0.75 10.39
N VAL A 156 22.97 -0.40 9.13
CA VAL A 156 22.77 -1.28 7.97
C VAL A 156 23.99 -1.19 7.06
N SER A 157 24.66 -2.29 6.82
CA SER A 157 25.87 -2.36 5.99
C SER A 157 26.91 -1.28 6.36
N GLY A 158 27.08 -1.02 7.67
CA GLY A 158 27.99 0.00 8.20
C GLY A 158 27.45 1.43 8.18
N TYR A 159 26.37 1.72 7.48
CA TYR A 159 25.70 3.03 7.50
C TYR A 159 24.84 3.16 8.75
N ARG A 160 24.94 4.30 9.43
CA ARG A 160 24.13 4.61 10.63
C ARG A 160 22.97 5.50 10.24
N PHE A 161 21.77 5.03 10.52
CA PHE A 161 20.52 5.75 10.36
C PHE A 161 20.04 6.20 11.72
N THR A 162 19.95 7.51 11.97
CA THR A 162 19.56 8.05 13.27
C THR A 162 18.34 8.96 13.13
N ILE A 163 17.24 8.62 13.77
CA ILE A 163 16.08 9.49 13.94
C ILE A 163 16.39 10.49 15.06
N GLY A 164 16.22 11.79 14.77
CA GLY A 164 16.44 12.86 15.73
C GLY A 164 15.39 12.84 16.85
N GLY A 165 15.83 12.64 18.09
CA GLY A 165 14.97 12.60 19.27
C GLY A 165 14.07 11.35 19.35
N ARG A 166 13.11 11.37 20.28
CA ARG A 166 12.04 10.37 20.37
C ARG A 166 10.80 10.90 19.62
N PRO A 167 10.31 10.22 18.58
CA PRO A 167 9.13 10.68 17.85
C PRO A 167 7.88 10.69 18.74
N HIS A 168 7.12 11.78 18.68
CA HIS A 168 5.81 11.90 19.31
C HIS A 168 4.75 11.90 18.21
N LEU A 169 4.42 10.71 17.70
CA LEU A 169 3.47 10.54 16.62
C LEU A 169 2.05 10.37 17.17
N ARG A 170 1.09 11.00 16.50
CA ARG A 170 -0.34 10.83 16.74
C ARG A 170 -1.04 10.42 15.46
N ALA A 171 -2.04 9.54 15.59
CA ALA A 171 -2.88 9.14 14.47
C ALA A 171 -3.60 10.37 13.88
N VAL A 172 -3.83 10.36 12.56
CA VAL A 172 -4.49 11.41 11.75
C VAL A 172 -3.87 12.81 11.86
N GLN A 173 -2.64 12.90 12.42
CA GLN A 173 -1.89 14.16 12.47
C GLN A 173 -0.65 14.08 11.59
N SER A 174 -0.46 15.09 10.75
CA SER A 174 0.77 15.19 9.97
C SER A 174 1.96 15.48 10.88
N ASN A 175 3.01 14.71 10.70
CA ASN A 175 4.27 14.83 11.42
C ASN A 175 5.44 14.73 10.47
N PHE A 176 6.61 15.09 10.96
CA PHE A 176 7.86 14.90 10.22
C PHE A 176 8.91 14.27 11.12
N LEU A 177 9.60 13.26 10.58
CA LEU A 177 10.77 12.67 11.21
C LEU A 177 12.02 13.18 10.49
N THR A 178 13.00 13.65 11.25
CA THR A 178 14.33 13.95 10.69
C THR A 178 15.21 12.74 10.88
N LEU A 179 15.72 12.21 9.76
CA LEU A 179 16.63 11.08 9.72
C LEU A 179 18.00 11.55 9.25
N HIS A 180 19.04 11.22 10.00
CA HIS A 180 20.43 11.41 9.64
C HIS A 180 21.05 10.10 9.23
N VAL A 181 21.73 10.08 8.09
CA VAL A 181 22.44 8.91 7.58
C VAL A 181 23.92 9.24 7.44
N THR A 182 24.76 8.49 8.13
CA THR A 182 26.22 8.61 8.04
C THR A 182 26.85 7.35 7.47
N ARG A 183 27.91 7.54 6.71
CA ARG A 183 28.75 6.49 6.17
C ARG A 183 29.51 5.73 7.27
N PRO A 184 30.12 4.58 6.97
CA PRO A 184 31.05 3.92 7.88
C PRO A 184 32.20 4.83 8.35
N SER A 185 32.62 5.79 7.52
CA SER A 185 33.63 6.79 7.85
C SER A 185 33.17 7.89 8.82
N GLY A 186 31.87 7.91 9.18
CA GLY A 186 31.25 8.97 9.99
C GLY A 186 30.82 10.21 9.20
N GLN A 187 31.17 10.33 7.93
CA GLN A 187 30.76 11.43 7.08
C GLN A 187 29.27 11.32 6.64
N PRO A 188 28.59 12.42 6.34
CA PRO A 188 27.24 12.38 5.80
C PRO A 188 27.14 11.54 4.52
N ALA A 189 26.11 10.72 4.40
CA ALA A 189 25.83 9.96 3.19
C ALA A 189 25.32 10.85 2.05
N THR A 190 25.61 10.46 0.81
CA THR A 190 25.11 11.10 -0.40
C THR A 190 24.00 10.25 -1.00
N PHE A 191 22.84 10.86 -1.25
CA PHE A 191 21.70 10.15 -1.81
C PHE A 191 21.58 10.39 -3.30
N THR A 192 21.21 9.33 -4.01
CA THR A 192 20.82 9.40 -5.43
C THR A 192 19.38 8.90 -5.58
N PRO A 193 18.59 9.43 -6.52
CA PRO A 193 17.25 8.94 -6.76
C PRO A 193 17.22 7.43 -7.03
N TRP A 194 16.32 6.76 -6.34
CA TRP A 194 16.02 5.35 -6.55
C TRP A 194 14.49 5.23 -6.59
N PHE A 195 13.96 4.65 -7.65
CA PHE A 195 12.53 4.65 -7.92
C PHE A 195 11.88 6.05 -7.84
N GLY A 196 12.58 7.06 -8.38
CA GLY A 196 12.07 8.43 -8.47
C GLY A 196 12.11 9.26 -7.16
N ALA A 197 12.64 8.72 -6.06
CA ALA A 197 12.78 9.42 -4.79
C ALA A 197 14.16 9.24 -4.17
N LEU A 198 14.58 10.19 -3.30
CA LEU A 198 15.81 10.06 -2.52
C LEU A 198 15.67 9.01 -1.40
N ALA A 199 14.45 8.86 -0.88
CA ALA A 199 14.11 7.78 0.03
C ALA A 199 12.62 7.45 -0.04
N HIS A 200 12.30 6.20 0.29
CA HIS A 200 10.96 5.68 0.51
C HIS A 200 10.80 5.41 2.00
N ALA A 201 9.71 5.88 2.58
CA ALA A 201 9.32 5.59 3.94
C ALA A 201 8.05 4.74 3.92
N ILE A 202 8.21 3.45 4.21
CA ILE A 202 7.16 2.44 4.11
C ILE A 202 6.80 2.00 5.52
N PHE A 203 5.54 2.16 5.88
CA PHE A 203 5.04 1.87 7.21
C PHE A 203 4.06 0.70 7.17
N PHE A 204 4.21 -0.21 8.13
CA PHE A 204 3.24 -1.26 8.41
C PHE A 204 2.90 -1.30 9.90
N ARG A 205 1.61 -1.38 10.21
CA ARG A 205 1.14 -1.54 11.58
C ARG A 205 1.31 -2.99 12.03
N ALA A 206 1.82 -3.17 13.23
CA ALA A 206 1.90 -4.50 13.84
C ALA A 206 0.50 -5.10 14.05
N GLY A 207 0.35 -6.37 13.73
CA GLY A 207 -0.90 -7.12 13.81
C GLY A 207 -1.78 -6.98 12.57
N SER A 208 -2.30 -5.78 12.27
CA SER A 208 -3.22 -5.56 11.13
C SER A 208 -2.55 -5.47 9.78
N LEU A 209 -1.27 -5.11 9.73
CA LEU A 209 -0.51 -4.82 8.51
C LEU A 209 -1.13 -3.67 7.69
N ASP A 210 -1.77 -2.70 8.35
CA ASP A 210 -2.17 -1.45 7.71
C ASP A 210 -0.94 -0.79 7.10
N TYR A 211 -1.12 -0.21 5.94
CA TYR A 211 -0.03 0.26 5.10
C TYR A 211 -0.10 1.77 4.88
N PHE A 212 1.07 2.41 4.93
CA PHE A 212 1.26 3.79 4.52
C PHE A 212 2.63 3.94 3.86
N HIS A 213 2.69 4.71 2.77
CA HIS A 213 3.92 4.93 2.01
C HIS A 213 4.06 6.40 1.64
N THR A 214 5.23 6.95 1.90
CA THR A 214 5.59 8.32 1.52
C THR A 214 7.02 8.38 1.00
N HIS A 215 7.38 9.51 0.40
CA HIS A 215 8.64 9.68 -0.30
C HIS A 215 9.40 10.90 0.20
N VAL A 216 10.72 10.84 0.12
CA VAL A 216 11.61 12.01 0.23
C VAL A 216 12.11 12.36 -1.16
N CYS A 217 11.84 13.57 -1.58
CA CYS A 217 12.11 14.01 -2.93
C CYS A 217 13.27 15.00 -2.99
N SER A 218 13.98 15.05 -4.11
CA SER A 218 14.85 16.18 -4.39
C SER A 218 14.02 17.42 -4.72
N ALA A 219 14.54 18.60 -4.47
CA ALA A 219 13.87 19.86 -4.82
C ALA A 219 13.54 19.99 -6.32
N ARG A 220 14.18 19.20 -7.17
CA ARG A 220 14.00 19.21 -8.63
C ARG A 220 13.05 18.13 -9.15
N THR A 221 12.52 17.25 -8.29
CA THR A 221 11.64 16.17 -8.72
C THR A 221 10.21 16.65 -8.80
N THR A 222 9.68 16.78 -10.01
CA THR A 222 8.26 17.05 -10.27
C THR A 222 7.42 15.79 -9.92
N GLY A 223 6.19 15.99 -9.48
CA GLY A 223 5.27 14.89 -9.18
C GLY A 223 5.52 14.13 -7.87
N CYS A 224 6.46 14.58 -7.05
CA CYS A 224 6.78 13.97 -5.75
C CYS A 224 5.96 14.62 -4.61
N THR A 225 4.67 14.67 -4.76
CA THR A 225 3.77 15.19 -3.72
C THR A 225 2.95 14.04 -3.15
N SER A 226 3.21 13.66 -1.90
CA SER A 226 2.26 12.82 -1.16
C SER A 226 1.15 13.73 -0.65
N VAL A 227 -0.05 13.53 -1.16
CA VAL A 227 -1.25 14.23 -0.71
C VAL A 227 -2.19 13.17 -0.15
N LEU A 228 -2.51 13.28 1.12
CA LEU A 228 -3.58 12.52 1.75
C LEU A 228 -4.69 13.52 2.11
N GLY A 229 -5.80 13.46 1.41
CA GLY A 229 -6.82 14.51 1.48
C GLY A 229 -6.25 15.88 1.05
N ALA A 230 -6.45 16.91 1.86
CA ALA A 230 -5.88 18.25 1.65
C ALA A 230 -4.47 18.42 2.22
N THR A 231 -3.94 17.43 2.94
CA THR A 231 -2.65 17.54 3.64
C THR A 231 -1.52 17.07 2.74
N ARG A 232 -0.56 17.96 2.50
CA ARG A 232 0.68 17.62 1.78
C ARG A 232 1.73 17.14 2.78
N ILE A 233 2.19 15.90 2.60
CA ILE A 233 3.25 15.29 3.39
C ILE A 233 4.41 14.98 2.46
N MET A 234 5.14 16.00 2.06
CA MET A 234 6.31 15.83 1.22
C MET A 234 7.56 15.81 2.09
N GLY A 235 8.31 14.71 2.01
CA GLY A 235 9.64 14.65 2.56
C GLY A 235 10.64 15.42 1.70
N THR A 236 11.67 15.97 2.32
CA THR A 236 12.73 16.74 1.64
C THR A 236 14.11 16.39 2.19
N GLN A 237 15.13 16.56 1.36
CA GLN A 237 16.50 16.57 1.87
C GLN A 237 16.81 17.96 2.44
N THR A 238 17.15 18.03 3.71
CA THR A 238 17.38 19.32 4.42
C THR A 238 18.84 19.75 4.36
N ARG A 239 19.78 18.80 4.35
CA ARG A 239 21.23 19.00 4.27
C ARG A 239 21.91 17.68 3.89
N PRO A 240 23.21 17.64 3.57
CA PRO A 240 23.93 16.38 3.34
C PRO A 240 23.68 15.37 4.48
N GLY A 241 23.36 14.13 4.12
CA GLY A 241 23.04 13.06 5.06
C GLY A 241 21.71 13.19 5.81
N ALA A 242 20.94 14.26 5.65
CA ALA A 242 19.71 14.48 6.38
C ALA A 242 18.47 14.43 5.48
N LEU A 243 17.52 13.58 5.85
CA LEU A 243 16.23 13.40 5.20
C LEU A 243 15.11 13.77 6.18
N ARG A 244 14.14 14.54 5.72
CA ARG A 244 12.92 14.84 6.46
C ARG A 244 11.80 13.98 5.88
N LEU A 245 11.28 13.03 6.66
CA LEU A 245 10.23 12.11 6.26
C LEU A 245 8.88 12.67 6.70
N GLY A 246 7.92 12.77 5.77
CA GLY A 246 6.53 13.09 6.11
C GLY A 246 5.80 11.85 6.63
N VAL A 247 4.99 12.01 7.67
CA VAL A 247 4.24 10.93 8.33
C VAL A 247 2.80 11.38 8.55
N LEU A 248 1.84 10.54 8.11
CA LEU A 248 0.41 10.71 8.43
C LEU A 248 -0.23 9.32 8.53
N LEU A 249 -0.19 8.75 9.72
CA LEU A 249 -0.69 7.39 9.96
C LEU A 249 -2.17 7.44 10.38
N PRO A 250 -3.01 6.55 9.82
CA PRO A 250 -4.46 6.64 10.02
C PRO A 250 -4.93 6.23 11.40
N VAL A 251 -4.17 5.38 12.10
CA VAL A 251 -4.57 4.79 13.39
C VAL A 251 -3.37 4.67 14.34
N GLY A 252 -3.65 4.67 15.64
CA GLY A 252 -2.65 4.45 16.69
C GLY A 252 -2.15 3.01 16.75
N GLY A 253 -1.09 2.79 17.50
CA GLY A 253 -0.48 1.49 17.76
C GLY A 253 1.00 1.45 17.39
N THR A 254 1.58 0.24 17.40
CA THR A 254 2.97 0.02 17.02
C THR A 254 3.09 -0.13 15.51
N TRP A 255 3.97 0.66 14.93
CA TRP A 255 4.25 0.67 13.49
C TRP A 255 5.70 0.33 13.21
N ARG A 256 5.93 -0.45 12.16
CA ARG A 256 7.27 -0.68 11.61
C ARG A 256 7.48 0.23 10.42
N LEU A 257 8.45 1.12 10.52
CA LEU A 257 8.95 1.96 9.43
C LEU A 257 10.15 1.28 8.78
N PHE A 258 10.10 1.10 7.47
CA PHE A 258 11.27 0.77 6.66
C PHE A 258 11.65 2.01 5.85
N VAL A 259 12.83 2.57 6.14
CA VAL A 259 13.39 3.63 5.31
C VAL A 259 14.31 3.01 4.28
N GLN A 260 13.99 3.19 3.01
CA GLN A 260 14.80 2.71 1.91
C GLN A 260 15.38 3.88 1.13
N CYS A 261 16.69 3.90 0.91
CA CYS A 261 17.36 4.92 0.12
C CYS A 261 18.52 4.30 -0.66
N LYS A 262 18.93 4.96 -1.75
CA LYS A 262 20.18 4.66 -2.42
C LYS A 262 21.22 5.66 -1.96
N ALA A 263 22.14 5.20 -1.10
CA ALA A 263 23.21 6.01 -0.54
C ALA A 263 24.56 5.51 -1.07
N ASP A 264 25.35 6.41 -1.63
CA ASP A 264 26.68 6.12 -2.20
C ASP A 264 26.68 4.89 -3.13
N GLY A 265 25.62 4.73 -3.94
CA GLY A 265 25.45 3.61 -4.87
C GLY A 265 24.76 2.37 -4.28
N HIS A 266 24.63 2.25 -2.95
CA HIS A 266 24.04 1.10 -2.27
C HIS A 266 22.59 1.32 -1.93
N VAL A 267 21.71 0.35 -2.22
CA VAL A 267 20.31 0.36 -1.74
C VAL A 267 20.29 -0.18 -0.31
N LEU A 268 19.89 0.65 0.62
CA LEU A 268 19.86 0.37 2.04
C LEU A 268 18.41 0.37 2.56
N THR A 269 18.11 -0.53 3.50
CA THR A 269 16.79 -0.61 4.16
C THR A 269 16.98 -0.58 5.66
N ALA A 270 16.61 0.52 6.31
CA ALA A 270 16.72 0.70 7.74
C ALA A 270 15.35 0.58 8.43
N PRO A 271 15.16 -0.43 9.30
CA PRO A 271 13.90 -0.66 9.99
C PRO A 271 13.83 0.02 11.36
N PHE A 272 12.76 0.76 11.64
CA PHE A 272 12.49 1.36 12.95
C PHE A 272 11.13 0.91 13.46
N THR A 273 11.02 0.71 14.78
CA THR A 273 9.73 0.49 15.45
C THR A 273 9.27 1.80 16.07
N LEU A 274 8.05 2.23 15.78
CA LEU A 274 7.49 3.52 16.21
C LEU A 274 6.18 3.28 16.95
N ASP A 275 5.95 4.05 18.01
CA ASP A 275 4.66 4.08 18.70
C ASP A 275 3.88 5.32 18.28
N VAL A 276 2.63 5.12 17.92
CA VAL A 276 1.69 6.15 17.44
C VAL A 276 0.49 6.16 18.38
N ARG A 277 0.19 7.32 18.95
CA ARG A 277 -0.95 7.53 19.87
C ARG A 277 -2.21 8.00 19.16
#